data_8f50f45d21eb70c19a867c1c51d0d5b7
#
_entry.id   8f50f45d21eb70c19a867c1c51d0d5b7
#
_cell.length_a   1.000
_cell.length_b   1.000
_cell.length_c   1.000
_cell.angle_alpha   90.00
_cell.angle_beta   90.00
_cell.angle_gamma   90.00
#
_symmetry.space_group_name_H-M   'P 1'
#
loop_
_entity.id
_entity.type
_entity.pdbx_description
1 polymer ?
#
loop_
_entity_poly.entity_id
_entity_poly.type
_entity_poly.pdbx_seq_one_letter_code
_entity_poly.pdbx_strand_id
1 'polypeptide(L)'
;MKKALLTSLILLALNAQAESVFRRSNGAEPKSIDPQLASENAGSNVIYDTFEGLVSNTANGELIPGVAEKWEISDDGKTYTFHLRENAKWSNDTPVTAGDFVYAWRRAVNPATGGEYAFILYPVKNAEAIASGTEKNIEALGIKAIDAHTVQVELNNPTPYFLDLTAHYTTYPIPQKIVEQYGDKWTQPGNVVSNGAYHLTEWKAQANIVAEKSPTYWNKDQVSIDKVVYYPTESTATAFARYRAGEVDYVESLTSEDLETARKQFADQLHIDPYLGIYWIGFNTGKPPLKDNVKLREALSIAIDRQTIIDKITKAGQIPAYGLVPPATKNSAPYQPEYAKLDRKAQIERAKALYAEAGYSKEKPLKISLTYNTSEAHKKIMVAIAAMWKQVLGVETELVNQEWKVMLSNFTQGNIEAYRYGWIGDYNDPYTFLEVFQKGSAMNYSKFSSDAYDAKLKEASATQDLAARAKLLQEAEKMVVDDYAFAPLYYYVTVRLLKPQFKGYAANPTGTLRTQYLHIEP
;
A
#
# COMPACT_ATOMS: atom_id res chain seq x y z
N MET A 1 -83.80 1.15 -9.88
CA MET A 1 -82.61 0.84 -10.70
C MET A 1 -81.46 1.77 -10.23
N LYS A 2 -80.60 1.29 -9.36
CA LYS A 2 -79.45 2.02 -8.83
C LYS A 2 -78.22 1.45 -9.52
N LYS A 3 -77.52 2.23 -10.34
CA LYS A 3 -76.23 1.89 -10.93
C LYS A 3 -75.14 2.17 -9.89
N ALA A 4 -74.43 1.11 -9.48
CA ALA A 4 -73.25 1.22 -8.69
C ALA A 4 -72.05 1.48 -9.62
N LEU A 5 -71.39 2.64 -9.50
CA LEU A 5 -70.07 2.88 -10.06
C LEU A 5 -69.02 2.20 -9.19
N LEU A 6 -68.34 1.19 -9.71
CA LEU A 6 -67.11 0.67 -9.16
C LEU A 6 -65.93 1.58 -9.62
N THR A 7 -65.39 2.35 -8.74
CA THR A 7 -64.16 3.13 -8.98
C THR A 7 -62.99 2.22 -8.58
N SER A 8 -62.26 1.68 -9.57
CA SER A 8 -61.02 0.94 -9.38
C SER A 8 -59.91 1.91 -9.03
N LEU A 9 -59.51 1.98 -7.78
CA LEU A 9 -58.24 2.63 -7.39
C LEU A 9 -57.09 1.70 -7.81
N ILE A 10 -56.37 2.07 -8.86
CA ILE A 10 -55.04 1.51 -9.16
C ILE A 10 -54.07 2.14 -8.18
N LEU A 11 -53.70 1.39 -7.13
CA LEU A 11 -52.53 1.71 -6.31
C LEU A 11 -51.27 1.47 -7.18
N LEU A 12 -50.70 2.52 -7.70
CA LEU A 12 -49.30 2.54 -8.13
C LEU A 12 -48.45 2.39 -6.84
N ALA A 13 -48.06 1.16 -6.51
CA ALA A 13 -47.00 0.94 -5.55
C ALA A 13 -45.70 1.46 -6.20
N LEU A 14 -45.33 2.69 -5.90
CA LEU A 14 -43.96 3.16 -6.05
C LEU A 14 -43.11 2.25 -5.17
N ASN A 15 -42.45 1.27 -5.78
CA ASN A 15 -41.36 0.57 -5.14
C ASN A 15 -40.26 1.63 -4.88
N ALA A 16 -40.34 2.32 -3.75
CA ALA A 16 -39.20 3.04 -3.22
C ALA A 16 -38.18 1.95 -2.84
N GLN A 17 -37.26 1.66 -3.76
CA GLN A 17 -36.14 0.79 -3.47
C GLN A 17 -35.40 1.44 -2.29
N ALA A 18 -35.26 0.71 -1.18
CA ALA A 18 -34.55 1.22 -0.02
C ALA A 18 -33.13 1.59 -0.44
N GLU A 19 -32.67 2.77 -0.04
CA GLU A 19 -31.33 3.26 -0.32
C GLU A 19 -30.29 2.23 0.11
N SER A 20 -29.39 1.83 -0.80
CA SER A 20 -28.34 0.89 -0.52
C SER A 20 -27.16 1.60 0.17
N VAL A 21 -26.87 1.21 1.40
CA VAL A 21 -25.86 1.86 2.24
C VAL A 21 -24.77 0.86 2.60
N PHE A 22 -23.51 1.22 2.31
CA PHE A 22 -22.33 0.49 2.76
C PHE A 22 -21.68 1.23 3.94
N ARG A 23 -21.62 0.56 5.09
CA ARG A 23 -21.07 1.10 6.35
C ARG A 23 -19.73 0.45 6.62
N ARG A 24 -18.65 1.22 6.60
CA ARG A 24 -17.31 0.69 6.82
C ARG A 24 -16.62 1.31 8.04
N SER A 25 -15.95 0.47 8.83
CA SER A 25 -14.91 0.94 9.74
C SER A 25 -13.75 1.50 8.91
N ASN A 26 -13.21 2.65 9.29
CA ASN A 26 -12.20 3.39 8.51
C ASN A 26 -10.89 3.63 9.28
N GLY A 27 -10.64 2.89 10.37
CA GLY A 27 -9.48 3.15 11.22
C GLY A 27 -9.56 4.51 11.90
N ALA A 28 -8.50 5.32 11.80
CA ALA A 28 -8.47 6.64 12.41
C ALA A 28 -9.33 7.68 11.67
N GLU A 29 -9.54 8.81 12.30
CA GLU A 29 -10.06 10.00 11.61
C GLU A 29 -9.06 10.43 10.53
N PRO A 30 -9.47 10.65 9.26
CA PRO A 30 -8.59 11.16 8.24
C PRO A 30 -7.97 12.51 8.61
N LYS A 31 -6.66 12.64 8.44
CA LYS A 31 -6.00 13.95 8.56
C LYS A 31 -6.37 14.85 7.39
N SER A 32 -6.51 14.26 6.22
CA SER A 32 -6.84 14.95 4.97
C SER A 32 -7.49 13.98 3.99
N ILE A 33 -8.41 14.50 3.16
CA ILE A 33 -8.89 13.86 1.93
C ILE A 33 -8.46 14.66 0.69
N ASP A 34 -7.47 15.51 0.83
CA ASP A 34 -6.79 16.17 -0.28
C ASP A 34 -5.82 15.16 -0.91
N PRO A 35 -5.97 14.81 -2.21
CA PRO A 35 -5.15 13.79 -2.86
C PRO A 35 -3.63 14.04 -2.77
N GLN A 36 -3.17 15.29 -2.72
CA GLN A 36 -1.75 15.61 -2.62
C GLN A 36 -1.23 15.72 -1.17
N LEU A 37 -2.12 15.74 -0.17
CA LEU A 37 -1.74 15.89 1.26
C LEU A 37 -2.03 14.65 2.09
N ALA A 38 -2.91 13.76 1.64
CA ALA A 38 -3.19 12.51 2.33
C ALA A 38 -1.96 11.59 2.31
N SER A 39 -1.65 10.98 3.45
CA SER A 39 -0.52 10.04 3.60
C SER A 39 -0.87 8.81 4.44
N GLU A 40 -2.16 8.57 4.69
CA GLU A 40 -2.64 7.46 5.53
C GLU A 40 -3.91 6.80 4.93
N ASN A 41 -4.15 5.54 5.32
CA ASN A 41 -5.23 4.72 4.74
C ASN A 41 -6.62 5.31 4.96
N ALA A 42 -6.87 5.96 6.10
CA ALA A 42 -8.19 6.51 6.40
C ALA A 42 -8.61 7.59 5.39
N GLY A 43 -7.67 8.46 4.99
CA GLY A 43 -7.89 9.47 3.95
C GLY A 43 -7.97 8.87 2.56
N SER A 44 -7.03 7.98 2.22
CA SER A 44 -7.00 7.36 0.88
C SER A 44 -8.24 6.51 0.59
N ASN A 45 -8.83 5.85 1.59
CA ASN A 45 -10.09 5.13 1.42
C ASN A 45 -11.23 6.04 0.92
N VAL A 46 -11.33 7.26 1.45
CA VAL A 46 -12.33 8.24 1.00
C VAL A 46 -11.98 8.78 -0.38
N ILE A 47 -10.68 9.08 -0.61
CA ILE A 47 -10.21 9.63 -1.90
C ILE A 47 -10.46 8.64 -3.03
N TYR A 48 -10.19 7.35 -2.86
CA TYR A 48 -10.43 6.33 -3.90
C TYR A 48 -11.88 6.18 -4.30
N ASP A 49 -12.83 6.50 -3.44
CA ASP A 49 -14.25 6.51 -3.76
C ASP A 49 -14.71 7.86 -4.35
N THR A 50 -14.07 8.98 -3.96
CA THR A 50 -14.53 10.33 -4.35
C THR A 50 -13.76 10.96 -5.50
N PHE A 51 -12.57 10.45 -5.84
CA PHE A 51 -11.77 10.92 -6.97
C PHE A 51 -11.34 9.78 -7.88
N GLU A 52 -10.98 10.10 -9.12
CA GLU A 52 -10.44 9.18 -10.11
C GLU A 52 -9.29 9.82 -10.89
N GLY A 53 -8.21 9.03 -11.13
CA GLY A 53 -7.02 9.45 -11.86
C GLY A 53 -7.09 9.20 -13.36
N LEU A 54 -5.95 9.41 -14.05
CA LEU A 54 -5.81 9.06 -15.47
C LEU A 54 -6.12 7.58 -15.69
N VAL A 55 -5.55 6.74 -14.84
CA VAL A 55 -5.73 5.28 -14.82
C VAL A 55 -6.42 4.91 -13.50
N SER A 56 -7.19 3.85 -13.50
CA SER A 56 -7.89 3.30 -12.34
C SER A 56 -7.55 1.82 -12.15
N ASN A 57 -8.11 1.18 -11.12
CA ASN A 57 -7.93 -0.24 -10.86
C ASN A 57 -9.28 -0.94 -10.77
N THR A 58 -9.35 -2.18 -11.23
CA THR A 58 -10.46 -3.09 -10.94
C THR A 58 -10.48 -3.48 -9.45
N ALA A 59 -11.50 -4.21 -9.02
CA ALA A 59 -11.61 -4.71 -7.65
C ALA A 59 -10.39 -5.56 -7.23
N ASN A 60 -9.79 -6.32 -8.16
CA ASN A 60 -8.61 -7.16 -7.91
C ASN A 60 -7.27 -6.43 -8.16
N GLY A 61 -7.29 -5.11 -8.41
CA GLY A 61 -6.09 -4.29 -8.56
C GLY A 61 -5.45 -4.28 -9.96
N GLU A 62 -6.14 -4.80 -11.00
CA GLU A 62 -5.67 -4.66 -12.38
C GLU A 62 -5.89 -3.25 -12.90
N LEU A 63 -4.94 -2.74 -13.69
CA LEU A 63 -5.03 -1.41 -14.29
C LEU A 63 -6.10 -1.37 -15.38
N ILE A 64 -6.92 -0.34 -15.35
CA ILE A 64 -7.95 -0.04 -16.34
C ILE A 64 -7.97 1.46 -16.68
N PRO A 65 -8.53 1.85 -17.83
CA PRO A 65 -8.82 3.24 -18.12
C PRO A 65 -9.68 3.89 -17.02
N GLY A 66 -9.22 5.04 -16.52
CA GLY A 66 -9.97 5.91 -15.62
C GLY A 66 -10.53 7.12 -16.37
N VAL A 67 -10.15 8.34 -15.94
CA VAL A 67 -10.48 9.58 -16.65
C VAL A 67 -9.88 9.59 -18.06
N ALA A 68 -8.68 9.00 -18.25
CA ALA A 68 -8.17 8.71 -19.59
C ALA A 68 -8.84 7.45 -20.14
N GLU A 69 -9.44 7.54 -21.31
CA GLU A 69 -10.04 6.38 -22.00
C GLU A 69 -8.98 5.51 -22.70
N LYS A 70 -7.84 6.10 -23.07
CA LYS A 70 -6.70 5.43 -23.71
C LYS A 70 -5.44 6.26 -23.53
N TRP A 71 -4.30 5.63 -23.80
CA TRP A 71 -3.00 6.29 -23.83
C TRP A 71 -2.07 5.67 -24.87
N GLU A 72 -1.05 6.43 -25.24
CA GLU A 72 0.01 6.03 -26.15
C GLU A 72 1.35 6.17 -25.43
N ILE A 73 2.29 5.29 -25.74
CA ILE A 73 3.63 5.30 -25.17
C ILE A 73 4.60 5.38 -26.34
N SER A 74 5.56 6.31 -26.28
CA SER A 74 6.61 6.42 -27.29
C SER A 74 7.51 5.19 -27.33
N ASP A 75 8.16 4.94 -28.48
CA ASP A 75 9.03 3.78 -28.69
C ASP A 75 10.18 3.70 -27.66
N ASP A 76 10.66 4.84 -27.19
CA ASP A 76 11.68 4.93 -26.13
C ASP A 76 11.13 4.74 -24.71
N GLY A 77 9.81 4.57 -24.55
CA GLY A 77 9.14 4.36 -23.27
C GLY A 77 9.14 5.58 -22.34
N LYS A 78 9.46 6.79 -22.84
CA LYS A 78 9.61 7.98 -21.99
C LYS A 78 8.50 8.99 -22.11
N THR A 79 7.69 8.92 -23.15
CA THR A 79 6.57 9.86 -23.34
C THR A 79 5.26 9.11 -23.33
N TYR A 80 4.37 9.53 -22.45
CA TYR A 80 3.00 9.02 -22.33
C TYR A 80 2.04 10.12 -22.78
N THR A 81 1.12 9.80 -23.67
CA THR A 81 0.06 10.70 -24.12
C THR A 81 -1.28 10.09 -23.75
N PHE A 82 -1.98 10.72 -22.81
CA PHE A 82 -3.29 10.28 -22.29
C PHE A 82 -4.41 11.08 -22.95
N HIS A 83 -5.41 10.38 -23.47
CA HIS A 83 -6.62 10.96 -24.04
C HIS A 83 -7.76 10.88 -23.04
N LEU A 84 -8.24 12.02 -22.56
CA LEU A 84 -9.29 12.10 -21.55
C LEU A 84 -10.68 11.90 -22.16
N ARG A 85 -11.58 11.33 -21.38
CA ARG A 85 -12.99 11.19 -21.73
C ARG A 85 -13.66 12.55 -21.85
N GLU A 86 -14.39 12.80 -22.91
CA GLU A 86 -15.16 14.03 -23.09
C GLU A 86 -16.31 14.18 -22.08
N ASN A 87 -16.83 13.05 -21.55
CA ASN A 87 -17.90 13.03 -20.57
C ASN A 87 -17.42 12.97 -19.11
N ALA A 88 -16.11 13.08 -18.84
CA ALA A 88 -15.59 13.18 -17.49
C ALA A 88 -15.93 14.55 -16.89
N LYS A 89 -16.61 14.53 -15.73
CA LYS A 89 -17.11 15.74 -15.07
C LYS A 89 -16.79 15.74 -13.59
N TRP A 90 -16.66 16.94 -13.08
CA TRP A 90 -16.67 17.22 -11.66
C TRP A 90 -18.10 17.12 -11.08
N SER A 91 -18.22 16.94 -9.77
CA SER A 91 -19.53 16.85 -9.09
C SER A 91 -20.40 18.11 -9.18
N ASN A 92 -19.81 19.24 -9.59
CA ASN A 92 -20.51 20.48 -9.91
C ASN A 92 -20.87 20.62 -11.42
N ASP A 93 -20.80 19.52 -12.18
CA ASP A 93 -21.12 19.40 -13.61
C ASP A 93 -20.14 20.11 -14.56
N THR A 94 -19.04 20.70 -14.06
CA THR A 94 -17.98 21.25 -14.92
C THR A 94 -17.11 20.12 -15.49
N PRO A 95 -16.52 20.26 -16.70
CA PRO A 95 -15.67 19.22 -17.28
C PRO A 95 -14.37 19.04 -16.49
N VAL A 96 -13.87 17.80 -16.41
CA VAL A 96 -12.50 17.51 -16.01
C VAL A 96 -11.60 17.68 -17.21
N THR A 97 -10.52 18.44 -17.05
CA THR A 97 -9.63 18.82 -18.15
C THR A 97 -8.19 18.41 -17.91
N ALA A 98 -7.38 18.38 -18.97
CA ALA A 98 -5.94 18.17 -18.88
C ALA A 98 -5.24 19.20 -17.97
N GLY A 99 -5.76 20.43 -17.88
CA GLY A 99 -5.27 21.47 -16.99
C GLY A 99 -5.37 21.09 -15.51
N ASP A 100 -6.42 20.36 -15.12
CA ASP A 100 -6.62 19.92 -13.73
C ASP A 100 -5.53 18.92 -13.29
N PHE A 101 -5.10 18.04 -14.20
CA PHE A 101 -3.97 17.13 -13.95
C PHE A 101 -2.63 17.87 -13.87
N VAL A 102 -2.38 18.80 -14.79
CA VAL A 102 -1.15 19.62 -14.77
C VAL A 102 -1.05 20.41 -13.47
N TYR A 103 -2.14 21.04 -13.05
CA TYR A 103 -2.20 21.76 -11.78
C TYR A 103 -1.95 20.84 -10.58
N ALA A 104 -2.63 19.68 -10.53
CA ALA A 104 -2.50 18.71 -9.44
C ALA A 104 -1.06 18.18 -9.30
N TRP A 105 -0.42 17.81 -10.40
CA TRP A 105 0.93 17.24 -10.36
C TRP A 105 1.99 18.28 -10.00
N ARG A 106 1.86 19.51 -10.51
CA ARG A 106 2.69 20.64 -10.09
C ARG A 106 2.55 20.91 -8.60
N ARG A 107 1.32 20.89 -8.10
CA ARG A 107 1.04 21.05 -6.67
C ARG A 107 1.65 19.92 -5.84
N ALA A 108 1.56 18.66 -6.30
CA ALA A 108 2.11 17.49 -5.59
C ALA A 108 3.62 17.57 -5.39
N VAL A 109 4.38 18.06 -6.38
CA VAL A 109 5.84 18.20 -6.30
C VAL A 109 6.31 19.55 -5.74
N ASN A 110 5.40 20.51 -5.51
CA ASN A 110 5.78 21.80 -4.95
C ASN A 110 6.09 21.67 -3.45
N PRO A 111 7.32 21.99 -3.00
CA PRO A 111 7.67 21.91 -1.57
C PRO A 111 6.74 22.71 -0.66
N ALA A 112 6.19 23.83 -1.16
CA ALA A 112 5.27 24.66 -0.40
C ALA A 112 3.92 23.98 -0.11
N THR A 113 3.55 22.94 -0.84
CA THR A 113 2.35 22.14 -0.58
C THR A 113 2.51 21.26 0.66
N GLY A 114 3.72 20.78 0.93
CA GLY A 114 4.01 19.93 2.09
C GLY A 114 3.50 18.48 1.96
N GLY A 115 3.24 18.02 0.74
CA GLY A 115 2.82 16.63 0.48
C GLY A 115 3.94 15.62 0.72
N GLU A 116 3.66 14.55 1.45
CA GLU A 116 4.64 13.51 1.79
C GLU A 116 4.89 12.54 0.63
N TYR A 117 3.99 12.46 -0.36
CA TYR A 117 4.01 11.50 -1.46
C TYR A 117 4.48 12.08 -2.81
N ALA A 118 5.22 13.19 -2.79
CA ALA A 118 5.82 13.76 -4.00
C ALA A 118 6.70 12.77 -4.78
N PHE A 119 7.32 11.81 -4.08
CA PHE A 119 8.21 10.81 -4.66
C PHE A 119 7.51 9.88 -5.68
N ILE A 120 6.20 9.70 -5.60
CA ILE A 120 5.40 8.96 -6.61
C ILE A 120 5.59 9.56 -8.02
N LEU A 121 5.84 10.85 -8.10
CA LEU A 121 6.06 11.56 -9.37
C LEU A 121 7.54 11.67 -9.78
N TYR A 122 8.50 11.20 -9.00
CA TYR A 122 9.94 11.33 -9.32
C TYR A 122 10.38 10.73 -10.66
N PRO A 123 9.73 9.70 -11.23
CA PRO A 123 10.00 9.29 -12.59
C PRO A 123 9.70 10.37 -13.65
N VAL A 124 8.81 11.32 -13.36
CA VAL A 124 8.48 12.44 -14.26
C VAL A 124 9.65 13.41 -14.31
N LYS A 125 9.98 13.89 -15.49
CA LYS A 125 11.07 14.82 -15.74
C LYS A 125 11.00 16.04 -14.81
N ASN A 126 12.11 16.34 -14.16
CA ASN A 126 12.31 17.43 -13.19
C ASN A 126 11.51 17.31 -11.88
N ALA A 127 10.68 16.28 -11.66
CA ALA A 127 9.83 16.19 -10.46
C ALA A 127 10.64 16.17 -9.17
N GLU A 128 11.69 15.34 -9.07
CA GLU A 128 12.58 15.26 -7.90
C GLU A 128 13.35 16.56 -7.68
N ALA A 129 13.87 17.18 -8.76
CA ALA A 129 14.59 18.45 -8.68
C ALA A 129 13.70 19.58 -8.17
N ILE A 130 12.43 19.61 -8.56
CA ILE A 130 11.44 20.57 -8.07
C ILE A 130 11.12 20.29 -6.59
N ALA A 131 10.81 19.04 -6.26
CA ALA A 131 10.44 18.64 -4.89
C ALA A 131 11.58 18.90 -3.89
N SER A 132 12.83 18.73 -4.29
CA SER A 132 14.01 19.04 -3.47
C SER A 132 14.37 20.55 -3.43
N GLY A 133 13.70 21.38 -4.26
CA GLY A 133 13.99 22.81 -4.39
C GLY A 133 15.24 23.15 -5.20
N THR A 134 15.87 22.17 -5.86
CA THR A 134 17.00 22.36 -6.77
C THR A 134 16.56 23.04 -8.06
N GLU A 135 15.40 22.65 -8.62
CA GLU A 135 14.71 23.37 -9.69
C GLU A 135 13.57 24.19 -9.07
N LYS A 136 13.57 25.49 -9.33
CA LYS A 136 12.57 26.43 -8.77
C LYS A 136 11.41 26.71 -9.72
N ASN A 137 11.61 26.41 -11.00
CA ASN A 137 10.58 26.60 -12.00
C ASN A 137 9.61 25.43 -12.03
N ILE A 138 8.46 25.56 -11.40
CA ILE A 138 7.42 24.54 -11.37
C ILE A 138 6.89 24.17 -12.77
N GLU A 139 6.98 25.11 -13.74
CA GLU A 139 6.57 24.89 -15.12
C GLU A 139 7.51 23.93 -15.88
N ALA A 140 8.73 23.67 -15.32
CA ALA A 140 9.69 22.75 -15.88
C ALA A 140 9.32 21.27 -15.64
N LEU A 141 8.28 20.98 -14.84
CA LEU A 141 7.78 19.61 -14.64
C LEU A 141 7.35 19.01 -15.99
N GLY A 142 7.78 17.77 -16.23
CA GLY A 142 7.52 17.02 -17.47
C GLY A 142 6.06 16.63 -17.68
N ILE A 143 5.10 17.51 -17.43
CA ILE A 143 3.68 17.34 -17.73
C ILE A 143 3.13 18.58 -18.42
N LYS A 144 2.30 18.38 -19.43
CA LYS A 144 1.62 19.49 -20.15
C LYS A 144 0.23 19.07 -20.64
N ALA A 145 -0.67 20.02 -20.68
CA ALA A 145 -1.91 19.92 -21.44
C ALA A 145 -1.63 20.30 -22.90
N ILE A 146 -1.83 19.37 -23.82
CA ILE A 146 -1.74 19.63 -25.27
C ILE A 146 -2.99 20.39 -25.74
N ASP A 147 -4.14 19.96 -25.21
CA ASP A 147 -5.45 20.59 -25.35
C ASP A 147 -6.28 20.26 -24.09
N ALA A 148 -7.59 20.54 -24.13
CA ALA A 148 -8.46 20.31 -22.97
C ALA A 148 -8.59 18.83 -22.57
N HIS A 149 -8.37 17.89 -23.49
CA HIS A 149 -8.56 16.45 -23.31
C HIS A 149 -7.31 15.61 -23.55
N THR A 150 -6.14 16.24 -23.69
CA THR A 150 -4.89 15.52 -23.95
C THR A 150 -3.81 15.93 -22.96
N VAL A 151 -3.39 14.99 -22.09
CA VAL A 151 -2.28 15.15 -21.17
C VAL A 151 -1.06 14.43 -21.74
N GLN A 152 0.07 15.12 -21.83
CA GLN A 152 1.34 14.50 -22.19
C GLN A 152 2.32 14.57 -21.02
N VAL A 153 2.98 13.43 -20.74
CA VAL A 153 3.96 13.28 -19.65
C VAL A 153 5.28 12.81 -20.23
N GLU A 154 6.36 13.47 -19.85
CA GLU A 154 7.75 13.11 -20.19
C GLU A 154 8.46 12.55 -18.93
N LEU A 155 9.07 11.38 -19.04
CA LEU A 155 9.80 10.71 -17.97
C LEU A 155 11.31 10.90 -18.11
N ASN A 156 12.04 10.85 -16.99
CA ASN A 156 13.50 10.85 -16.97
C ASN A 156 14.07 9.60 -17.65
N ASN A 157 13.47 8.43 -17.38
CA ASN A 157 13.85 7.13 -17.91
C ASN A 157 12.60 6.33 -18.26
N PRO A 158 12.69 5.30 -19.11
CA PRO A 158 11.62 4.33 -19.25
C PRO A 158 11.24 3.79 -17.89
N THR A 159 9.94 3.78 -17.59
CA THR A 159 9.42 3.36 -16.27
C THR A 159 8.25 2.43 -16.51
N PRO A 160 8.46 1.11 -16.64
CA PRO A 160 7.40 0.16 -17.02
C PRO A 160 6.22 0.10 -16.06
N TYR A 161 6.41 0.53 -14.81
CA TYR A 161 5.37 0.63 -13.77
C TYR A 161 4.73 2.03 -13.68
N PHE A 162 5.00 2.93 -14.63
CA PHE A 162 4.50 4.30 -14.56
C PHE A 162 2.97 4.39 -14.54
N LEU A 163 2.28 3.50 -15.26
CA LEU A 163 0.82 3.45 -15.22
C LEU A 163 0.28 3.09 -13.83
N ASP A 164 0.95 2.21 -13.07
CA ASP A 164 0.59 1.92 -11.68
C ASP A 164 0.73 3.17 -10.80
N LEU A 165 1.76 4.00 -11.03
CA LEU A 165 1.92 5.28 -10.32
C LEU A 165 0.78 6.26 -10.65
N THR A 166 0.29 6.28 -11.89
CA THR A 166 -0.83 7.16 -12.28
C THR A 166 -2.19 6.71 -11.74
N ALA A 167 -2.28 5.50 -11.18
CA ALA A 167 -3.43 5.01 -10.44
C ALA A 167 -3.39 5.34 -8.94
N HIS A 168 -2.26 5.86 -8.43
CA HIS A 168 -2.12 6.30 -7.06
C HIS A 168 -2.79 7.66 -6.85
N TYR A 169 -3.51 7.81 -5.75
CA TYR A 169 -4.33 9.01 -5.48
C TYR A 169 -3.57 10.34 -5.50
N THR A 170 -2.27 10.37 -5.18
CA THR A 170 -1.43 11.59 -5.26
C THR A 170 -1.43 12.21 -6.65
N THR A 171 -1.65 11.40 -7.69
CA THR A 171 -1.68 11.83 -9.10
C THR A 171 -3.07 12.25 -9.58
N TYR A 172 -4.09 12.17 -8.74
CA TYR A 172 -5.46 12.49 -9.13
C TYR A 172 -5.63 13.98 -9.38
N PRO A 173 -6.52 14.36 -10.32
CA PRO A 173 -6.78 15.75 -10.64
C PRO A 173 -7.49 16.43 -9.47
N ILE A 174 -7.30 17.74 -9.36
CA ILE A 174 -8.05 18.58 -8.42
C ILE A 174 -8.55 19.83 -9.12
N PRO A 175 -9.73 20.36 -8.73
CA PRO A 175 -10.34 21.51 -9.38
C PRO A 175 -9.64 22.81 -8.96
N GLN A 176 -8.70 23.30 -9.77
CA GLN A 176 -7.86 24.46 -9.46
C GLN A 176 -8.64 25.64 -8.88
N LYS A 177 -9.74 26.06 -9.54
CA LYS A 177 -10.54 27.21 -9.09
C LYS A 177 -11.10 27.05 -7.68
N ILE A 178 -11.49 25.82 -7.32
CA ILE A 178 -12.05 25.51 -6.00
C ILE A 178 -10.94 25.54 -4.94
N VAL A 179 -9.78 24.94 -5.27
CA VAL A 179 -8.61 24.94 -4.39
C VAL A 179 -8.14 26.38 -4.12
N GLU A 180 -8.06 27.22 -5.15
CA GLU A 180 -7.65 28.63 -5.03
C GLU A 180 -8.69 29.47 -4.26
N GLN A 181 -9.98 29.16 -4.42
CA GLN A 181 -11.06 29.88 -3.75
C GLN A 181 -11.11 29.59 -2.25
N TYR A 182 -10.94 28.32 -1.85
CA TYR A 182 -11.18 27.89 -0.47
C TYR A 182 -9.90 27.54 0.32
N GLY A 183 -8.73 27.51 -0.35
CA GLY A 183 -7.47 27.15 0.29
C GLY A 183 -7.56 25.80 1.02
N ASP A 184 -7.06 25.70 2.23
CA ASP A 184 -7.06 24.46 3.03
C ASP A 184 -8.47 23.91 3.35
N LYS A 185 -9.52 24.68 3.09
CA LYS A 185 -10.92 24.29 3.32
C LYS A 185 -11.61 23.72 2.09
N TRP A 186 -10.91 23.56 0.97
CA TRP A 186 -11.52 23.10 -0.28
C TRP A 186 -12.09 21.68 -0.21
N THR A 187 -11.56 20.83 0.68
CA THR A 187 -12.03 19.45 0.91
C THR A 187 -13.18 19.34 1.90
N GLN A 188 -13.63 20.44 2.50
CA GLN A 188 -14.74 20.41 3.46
C GLN A 188 -16.09 20.22 2.76
N PRO A 189 -17.07 19.57 3.41
CA PRO A 189 -18.44 19.47 2.88
C PRO A 189 -18.98 20.84 2.49
N GLY A 190 -19.60 20.90 1.30
CA GLY A 190 -20.11 22.14 0.72
C GLY A 190 -19.09 22.92 -0.16
N ASN A 191 -17.80 22.68 0.00
CA ASN A 191 -16.76 23.26 -0.84
C ASN A 191 -16.19 22.23 -1.81
N VAL A 192 -16.04 20.97 -1.35
CA VAL A 192 -15.39 19.92 -2.12
C VAL A 192 -16.12 19.63 -3.43
N VAL A 193 -15.35 19.58 -4.49
CA VAL A 193 -15.76 19.16 -5.82
C VAL A 193 -14.85 18.01 -6.23
N SER A 194 -15.44 16.87 -6.57
CA SER A 194 -14.76 15.62 -6.85
C SER A 194 -15.22 15.01 -8.17
N ASN A 195 -14.48 14.02 -8.71
CA ASN A 195 -14.75 13.42 -10.02
C ASN A 195 -14.90 11.89 -9.98
N GLY A 196 -14.99 11.30 -8.78
CA GLY A 196 -15.10 9.86 -8.58
C GLY A 196 -16.54 9.33 -8.58
N ALA A 197 -16.66 8.05 -8.26
CA ALA A 197 -17.94 7.35 -8.20
C ALA A 197 -18.90 7.91 -7.13
N TYR A 198 -18.34 8.51 -6.10
CA TYR A 198 -19.07 9.16 -5.01
C TYR A 198 -18.62 10.61 -4.83
N HIS A 199 -19.47 11.41 -4.19
CA HIS A 199 -19.15 12.77 -3.77
C HIS A 199 -19.45 12.95 -2.28
N LEU A 200 -18.61 13.72 -1.58
CA LEU A 200 -18.73 13.95 -0.14
C LEU A 200 -19.94 14.82 0.16
N THR A 201 -20.80 14.38 1.08
CA THR A 201 -21.99 15.14 1.52
C THR A 201 -21.92 15.53 2.98
N GLU A 202 -21.22 14.76 3.84
CA GLU A 202 -21.08 15.05 5.26
C GLU A 202 -19.71 14.65 5.78
N TRP A 203 -19.19 15.45 6.71
CA TRP A 203 -18.04 15.10 7.53
C TRP A 203 -18.25 15.64 8.95
N LYS A 204 -18.63 14.75 9.85
CA LYS A 204 -18.72 15.03 11.30
C LYS A 204 -17.52 14.42 11.99
N ALA A 205 -16.61 15.26 12.44
CA ALA A 205 -15.36 14.84 13.09
C ALA A 205 -15.63 13.82 14.21
N GLN A 206 -14.87 12.74 14.22
CA GLN A 206 -14.96 11.62 15.18
C GLN A 206 -16.31 10.87 15.17
N ALA A 207 -17.20 11.16 14.25
CA ALA A 207 -18.50 10.50 14.15
C ALA A 207 -18.65 9.71 12.86
N ASN A 208 -18.66 10.39 11.71
CA ASN A 208 -18.82 9.76 10.41
C ASN A 208 -18.44 10.70 9.25
N ILE A 209 -18.04 10.09 8.13
CA ILE A 209 -17.93 10.73 6.83
C ILE A 209 -18.93 10.05 5.91
N VAL A 210 -19.69 10.83 5.15
CA VAL A 210 -20.71 10.31 4.22
C VAL A 210 -20.39 10.75 2.80
N ALA A 211 -20.37 9.79 1.91
CA ALA A 211 -20.30 10.04 0.47
C ALA A 211 -21.49 9.37 -0.24
N GLU A 212 -22.12 10.09 -1.17
CA GLU A 212 -23.24 9.61 -1.95
C GLU A 212 -22.85 9.38 -3.40
N LYS A 213 -23.53 8.46 -4.08
CA LYS A 213 -23.31 8.15 -5.49
C LYS A 213 -23.34 9.43 -6.33
N SER A 214 -22.28 9.65 -7.12
CA SER A 214 -22.15 10.86 -7.92
C SER A 214 -23.01 10.78 -9.18
N PRO A 215 -23.95 11.72 -9.40
CA PRO A 215 -24.77 11.75 -10.60
C PRO A 215 -23.99 12.16 -11.86
N THR A 216 -22.82 12.76 -11.68
CA THR A 216 -21.97 13.28 -12.76
C THR A 216 -20.80 12.35 -13.12
N TYR A 217 -20.58 11.28 -12.34
CA TYR A 217 -19.53 10.32 -12.63
C TYR A 217 -19.73 9.65 -14.00
N TRP A 218 -18.69 9.61 -14.82
CA TRP A 218 -18.79 9.12 -16.20
C TRP A 218 -19.29 7.67 -16.30
N ASN A 219 -19.01 6.84 -15.28
CA ASN A 219 -19.38 5.43 -15.23
C ASN A 219 -20.44 5.14 -14.15
N LYS A 220 -21.29 6.11 -13.82
CA LYS A 220 -22.28 6.01 -12.73
C LYS A 220 -23.23 4.82 -12.85
N ASP A 221 -23.53 4.36 -14.06
CA ASP A 221 -24.46 3.26 -14.28
C ASP A 221 -23.93 1.91 -13.80
N GLN A 222 -22.62 1.79 -13.58
CA GLN A 222 -21.97 0.62 -12.97
C GLN A 222 -21.87 0.71 -11.44
N VAL A 223 -22.22 1.84 -10.84
CA VAL A 223 -22.19 2.02 -9.38
C VAL A 223 -23.52 1.59 -8.80
N SER A 224 -23.51 0.55 -7.94
CA SER A 224 -24.74 -0.05 -7.40
C SER A 224 -25.09 0.44 -5.99
N ILE A 225 -24.09 0.82 -5.19
CA ILE A 225 -24.28 1.32 -3.82
C ILE A 225 -24.59 2.81 -3.86
N ASP A 226 -25.69 3.25 -3.21
CA ASP A 226 -26.11 4.65 -3.25
C ASP A 226 -25.30 5.52 -2.29
N LYS A 227 -24.87 4.96 -1.16
CA LYS A 227 -24.24 5.70 -0.06
C LYS A 227 -23.14 4.90 0.63
N VAL A 228 -22.02 5.55 0.95
CA VAL A 228 -20.94 5.01 1.78
C VAL A 228 -20.85 5.82 3.06
N VAL A 229 -20.78 5.13 4.20
CA VAL A 229 -20.57 5.76 5.50
C VAL A 229 -19.28 5.22 6.11
N TYR A 230 -18.30 6.09 6.29
CA TYR A 230 -17.01 5.78 6.91
C TYR A 230 -17.10 6.15 8.40
N TYR A 231 -16.83 5.18 9.26
CA TYR A 231 -16.80 5.38 10.71
C TYR A 231 -15.36 5.38 11.19
N PRO A 232 -14.81 6.50 11.67
CA PRO A 232 -13.55 6.52 12.38
C PRO A 232 -13.63 5.59 13.59
N THR A 233 -12.77 4.58 13.65
CA THR A 233 -12.78 3.58 14.73
C THR A 233 -11.35 3.05 14.91
N GLU A 234 -10.54 3.75 15.72
CA GLU A 234 -9.11 3.42 15.90
C GLU A 234 -8.88 2.04 16.50
N SER A 235 -9.76 1.61 17.40
CA SER A 235 -9.67 0.30 18.04
C SER A 235 -10.25 -0.79 17.14
N THR A 236 -9.40 -1.72 16.69
CA THR A 236 -9.82 -2.89 15.90
C THR A 236 -10.82 -3.77 16.65
N ALA A 237 -10.66 -3.92 17.98
CA ALA A 237 -11.61 -4.64 18.82
C ALA A 237 -12.99 -3.96 18.84
N THR A 238 -13.02 -2.61 18.90
CA THR A 238 -14.28 -1.85 18.81
C THR A 238 -14.91 -1.99 17.43
N ALA A 239 -14.12 -1.94 16.35
CA ALA A 239 -14.61 -2.15 15.00
C ALA A 239 -15.24 -3.54 14.84
N PHE A 240 -14.62 -4.58 15.38
CA PHE A 240 -15.16 -5.93 15.38
C PHE A 240 -16.46 -6.04 16.21
N ALA A 241 -16.52 -5.40 17.39
CA ALA A 241 -17.74 -5.36 18.19
C ALA A 241 -18.91 -4.71 17.43
N ARG A 242 -18.66 -3.60 16.73
CA ARG A 242 -19.67 -2.92 15.88
C ARG A 242 -20.11 -3.79 14.70
N TYR A 243 -19.19 -4.55 14.08
CA TYR A 243 -19.52 -5.51 13.03
C TYR A 243 -20.46 -6.61 13.54
N ARG A 244 -20.18 -7.14 14.73
CA ARG A 244 -21.03 -8.16 15.39
C ARG A 244 -22.41 -7.61 15.73
N ALA A 245 -22.49 -6.34 16.12
CA ALA A 245 -23.75 -5.65 16.41
C ALA A 245 -24.55 -5.27 15.13
N GLY A 246 -23.95 -5.42 13.93
CA GLY A 246 -24.58 -5.01 12.67
C GLY A 246 -24.56 -3.50 12.40
N GLU A 247 -23.73 -2.75 13.12
CA GLU A 247 -23.58 -1.31 12.95
C GLU A 247 -22.68 -0.95 11.76
N VAL A 248 -21.73 -1.83 11.43
CA VAL A 248 -20.88 -1.72 10.24
C VAL A 248 -20.94 -2.99 9.42
N ASP A 249 -20.76 -2.86 8.12
CA ASP A 249 -20.82 -3.93 7.12
C ASP A 249 -19.42 -4.47 6.77
N TYR A 250 -18.36 -3.70 7.08
CA TYR A 250 -16.99 -4.00 6.76
C TYR A 250 -16.03 -3.57 7.88
N VAL A 251 -15.04 -4.45 8.13
CA VAL A 251 -13.89 -4.20 9.02
C VAL A 251 -12.61 -4.55 8.29
N GLU A 252 -11.66 -3.61 8.25
CA GLU A 252 -10.43 -3.74 7.47
C GLU A 252 -9.29 -4.49 8.16
N SER A 253 -9.40 -4.74 9.47
CA SER A 253 -8.40 -5.51 10.24
C SER A 253 -8.98 -6.10 11.51
N LEU A 254 -8.40 -7.20 12.00
CA LEU A 254 -8.78 -7.87 13.24
C LEU A 254 -7.55 -8.08 14.13
N THR A 255 -7.75 -8.11 15.46
CA THR A 255 -6.74 -8.62 16.39
C THR A 255 -6.57 -10.13 16.23
N SER A 256 -5.47 -10.71 16.74
CA SER A 256 -5.27 -12.18 16.71
C SER A 256 -6.38 -12.92 17.46
N GLU A 257 -6.84 -12.33 18.57
CA GLU A 257 -7.92 -12.87 19.41
C GLU A 257 -9.28 -12.80 18.69
N ASP A 258 -9.56 -11.69 18.04
CA ASP A 258 -10.80 -11.48 17.26
C ASP A 258 -10.85 -12.38 16.04
N LEU A 259 -9.68 -12.62 15.39
CA LEU A 259 -9.57 -13.50 14.23
C LEU A 259 -9.96 -14.95 14.56
N GLU A 260 -9.58 -15.47 15.75
CA GLU A 260 -10.01 -16.79 16.19
C GLU A 260 -11.54 -16.87 16.32
N THR A 261 -12.17 -15.81 16.81
CA THR A 261 -13.64 -15.70 16.90
C THR A 261 -14.27 -15.59 15.51
N ALA A 262 -13.68 -14.76 14.63
CA ALA A 262 -14.17 -14.57 13.26
C ALA A 262 -14.14 -15.89 12.45
N ARG A 263 -13.07 -16.68 12.56
CA ARG A 263 -12.96 -18.00 11.94
C ARG A 263 -14.08 -18.97 12.34
N LYS A 264 -14.57 -18.86 13.59
CA LYS A 264 -15.63 -19.75 14.12
C LYS A 264 -17.04 -19.27 13.79
N GLN A 265 -17.26 -17.94 13.81
CA GLN A 265 -18.60 -17.34 13.76
C GLN A 265 -18.93 -16.69 12.41
N PHE A 266 -17.92 -16.29 11.64
CA PHE A 266 -18.04 -15.50 10.41
C PHE A 266 -17.13 -16.03 9.30
N ALA A 267 -16.97 -17.36 9.21
CA ALA A 267 -16.05 -18.00 8.26
C ALA A 267 -16.35 -17.65 6.80
N ASP A 268 -17.62 -17.50 6.45
CA ASP A 268 -18.14 -17.12 5.12
C ASP A 268 -18.02 -15.61 4.82
N GLN A 269 -17.65 -14.81 5.80
CA GLN A 269 -17.51 -13.35 5.75
C GLN A 269 -16.05 -12.92 5.93
N LEU A 270 -15.18 -13.86 6.31
CA LEU A 270 -13.78 -13.62 6.58
C LEU A 270 -12.94 -13.77 5.32
N HIS A 271 -12.26 -12.70 4.94
CA HIS A 271 -11.32 -12.66 3.83
C HIS A 271 -9.89 -12.53 4.38
N ILE A 272 -9.01 -13.43 3.97
CA ILE A 272 -7.58 -13.41 4.27
C ILE A 272 -6.87 -13.49 2.93
N ASP A 273 -6.35 -12.36 2.45
CA ASP A 273 -5.83 -12.22 1.10
C ASP A 273 -4.35 -11.81 1.10
N PRO A 274 -3.57 -12.22 0.09
CA PRO A 274 -2.22 -11.74 -0.09
C PRO A 274 -2.17 -10.21 -0.12
N TYR A 275 -1.16 -9.65 0.58
CA TYR A 275 -0.91 -8.22 0.63
C TYR A 275 0.50 -7.90 0.13
N LEU A 276 0.64 -6.79 -0.56
CA LEU A 276 1.89 -6.36 -1.15
C LEU A 276 2.84 -5.84 -0.07
N GLY A 277 3.30 -6.73 0.79
CA GLY A 277 4.12 -6.35 1.93
C GLY A 277 4.91 -7.50 2.53
N ILE A 278 5.99 -7.15 3.21
CA ILE A 278 6.93 -8.08 3.84
C ILE A 278 7.39 -7.56 5.20
N TYR A 279 7.54 -8.48 6.14
CA TYR A 279 8.09 -8.25 7.47
C TYR A 279 9.45 -8.93 7.58
N TRP A 280 10.47 -8.24 8.12
CA TRP A 280 11.82 -8.80 8.28
C TRP A 280 12.54 -8.31 9.54
N ILE A 281 13.63 -9.00 9.88
CA ILE A 281 14.67 -8.48 10.76
C ILE A 281 15.79 -7.93 9.91
N GLY A 282 16.05 -6.63 9.99
CA GLY A 282 17.17 -5.98 9.33
C GLY A 282 18.45 -6.13 10.13
N PHE A 283 19.59 -6.18 9.42
CA PHE A 283 20.92 -6.25 9.99
C PHE A 283 21.73 -5.04 9.54
N ASN A 284 22.34 -4.32 10.47
CA ASN A 284 23.22 -3.20 10.13
C ASN A 284 24.57 -3.73 9.63
N THR A 285 24.75 -3.80 8.32
CA THR A 285 25.99 -4.29 7.69
C THR A 285 27.12 -3.27 7.74
N GLY A 286 26.88 -2.06 8.22
CA GLY A 286 27.89 -1.00 8.36
C GLY A 286 28.74 -1.12 9.62
N LYS A 287 28.36 -1.95 10.61
CA LYS A 287 29.01 -2.05 11.92
C LYS A 287 29.27 -3.50 12.35
N PRO A 288 30.39 -3.77 13.11
CA PRO A 288 30.54 -5.03 13.84
C PRO A 288 29.38 -5.25 14.82
N PRO A 289 29.02 -6.51 15.10
CA PRO A 289 29.59 -7.77 14.63
C PRO A 289 29.07 -8.21 13.25
N LEU A 290 28.11 -7.51 12.68
CA LEU A 290 27.38 -7.90 11.47
C LEU A 290 28.11 -7.48 10.18
N LYS A 291 28.97 -6.44 10.26
CA LYS A 291 29.77 -5.96 9.14
C LYS A 291 30.72 -7.07 8.65
N ASP A 292 30.83 -7.23 7.34
CA ASP A 292 31.72 -8.18 6.65
C ASP A 292 31.59 -9.64 7.13
N ASN A 293 30.48 -9.97 7.83
CA ASN A 293 30.23 -11.29 8.39
C ASN A 293 28.91 -11.88 7.87
N VAL A 294 28.88 -12.18 6.56
CA VAL A 294 27.72 -12.77 5.88
C VAL A 294 27.29 -14.09 6.54
N LYS A 295 28.26 -14.94 6.96
CA LYS A 295 27.99 -16.23 7.61
C LYS A 295 27.22 -16.05 8.93
N LEU A 296 27.54 -15.01 9.70
CA LEU A 296 26.80 -14.68 10.91
C LEU A 296 25.36 -14.27 10.61
N ARG A 297 25.18 -13.38 9.64
CA ARG A 297 23.83 -12.91 9.23
C ARG A 297 22.99 -14.08 8.67
N GLU A 298 23.60 -14.95 7.87
CA GLU A 298 22.96 -16.18 7.37
C GLU A 298 22.55 -17.10 8.52
N ALA A 299 23.44 -17.38 9.49
CA ALA A 299 23.15 -18.21 10.64
C ALA A 299 21.97 -17.67 11.46
N LEU A 300 21.96 -16.36 11.74
CA LEU A 300 20.87 -15.69 12.45
C LEU A 300 19.54 -15.78 11.68
N SER A 301 19.56 -15.59 10.36
CA SER A 301 18.37 -15.71 9.51
C SER A 301 17.80 -17.13 9.51
N ILE A 302 18.65 -18.15 9.29
CA ILE A 302 18.23 -19.56 9.22
C ILE A 302 17.75 -20.08 10.58
N ALA A 303 18.29 -19.58 11.68
CA ALA A 303 17.88 -19.99 13.03
C ALA A 303 16.42 -19.66 13.35
N ILE A 304 15.82 -18.68 12.64
CA ILE A 304 14.43 -18.28 12.83
C ILE A 304 13.48 -19.31 12.19
N ASP A 305 12.56 -19.86 12.99
CA ASP A 305 11.48 -20.72 12.53
C ASP A 305 10.27 -19.85 12.14
N ARG A 306 10.18 -19.58 10.85
CA ARG A 306 9.14 -18.71 10.25
C ARG A 306 7.74 -19.31 10.43
N GLN A 307 7.62 -20.64 10.24
CA GLN A 307 6.34 -21.32 10.36
C GLN A 307 5.81 -21.26 11.80
N THR A 308 6.69 -21.47 12.78
CA THR A 308 6.30 -21.32 14.20
C THR A 308 5.84 -19.91 14.54
N ILE A 309 6.47 -18.86 13.97
CA ILE A 309 6.03 -17.47 14.17
C ILE A 309 4.60 -17.30 13.61
N ILE A 310 4.35 -17.80 12.41
CA ILE A 310 3.05 -17.66 11.74
C ILE A 310 1.97 -18.43 12.49
N ASP A 311 2.22 -19.69 12.84
CA ASP A 311 1.20 -20.59 13.40
C ASP A 311 0.91 -20.31 14.88
N LYS A 312 1.91 -19.83 15.64
CA LYS A 312 1.83 -19.74 17.11
C LYS A 312 1.77 -18.29 17.62
N ILE A 313 2.36 -17.35 16.87
CA ILE A 313 2.48 -15.97 17.33
C ILE A 313 1.48 -15.06 16.60
N THR A 314 1.55 -14.97 15.27
CA THR A 314 0.70 -14.07 14.49
C THR A 314 -0.66 -14.66 14.18
N LYS A 315 -0.72 -15.94 13.84
CA LYS A 315 -1.95 -16.75 13.58
C LYS A 315 -2.90 -16.19 12.50
N ALA A 316 -2.43 -15.24 11.69
CA ALA A 316 -3.27 -14.54 10.72
C ALA A 316 -3.18 -15.11 9.29
N GLY A 317 -2.46 -16.22 9.10
CA GLY A 317 -2.36 -16.87 7.78
C GLY A 317 -1.33 -16.23 6.84
N GLN A 318 -0.37 -15.50 7.40
CA GLN A 318 0.76 -14.97 6.65
C GLN A 318 1.51 -16.09 5.92
N ILE A 319 2.25 -15.72 4.88
CA ILE A 319 3.04 -16.65 4.07
C ILE A 319 4.50 -16.58 4.53
N PRO A 320 5.19 -17.69 4.85
CA PRO A 320 6.60 -17.66 5.20
C PRO A 320 7.43 -17.02 4.10
N ALA A 321 8.26 -16.03 4.45
CA ALA A 321 9.11 -15.32 3.49
C ALA A 321 10.57 -15.78 3.59
N TYR A 322 11.16 -16.03 2.43
CA TYR A 322 12.57 -16.35 2.26
C TYR A 322 13.26 -15.39 1.30
N GLY A 323 12.51 -14.74 0.40
CA GLY A 323 12.92 -13.65 -0.48
C GLY A 323 12.37 -12.31 -0.02
N LEU A 324 12.64 -11.26 -0.79
CA LEU A 324 12.21 -9.90 -0.52
C LEU A 324 10.85 -9.58 -1.16
N VAL A 325 10.66 -10.00 -2.40
CA VAL A 325 9.49 -9.66 -3.22
C VAL A 325 8.32 -10.59 -2.91
N PRO A 326 7.14 -10.08 -2.50
CA PRO A 326 5.97 -10.90 -2.26
C PRO A 326 5.51 -11.65 -3.52
N PRO A 327 5.02 -12.91 -3.39
CA PRO A 327 4.60 -13.70 -4.55
C PRO A 327 3.45 -13.11 -5.38
N ALA A 328 2.62 -12.25 -4.76
CA ALA A 328 1.50 -11.60 -5.43
C ALA A 328 1.90 -10.34 -6.25
N THR A 329 3.19 -10.00 -6.28
CA THR A 329 3.70 -8.84 -7.04
C THR A 329 3.65 -9.12 -8.53
N LYS A 330 3.08 -8.20 -9.31
CA LYS A 330 3.05 -8.29 -10.79
C LYS A 330 4.46 -8.28 -11.37
N ASN A 331 4.60 -8.86 -12.55
CA ASN A 331 5.85 -8.84 -13.32
C ASN A 331 7.07 -9.28 -12.50
N SER A 332 6.87 -10.20 -11.53
CA SER A 332 7.92 -10.68 -10.65
C SER A 332 8.28 -12.13 -10.92
N ALA A 333 9.52 -12.47 -10.62
CA ALA A 333 10.02 -13.84 -10.52
C ALA A 333 10.73 -13.94 -9.15
N PRO A 334 10.01 -14.14 -8.04
CA PRO A 334 10.59 -14.04 -6.70
C PRO A 334 11.74 -15.02 -6.49
N TYR A 335 12.80 -14.56 -5.83
CA TYR A 335 13.96 -15.38 -5.48
C TYR A 335 13.79 -16.01 -4.09
N GLN A 336 14.27 -17.25 -3.96
CA GLN A 336 14.38 -17.93 -2.67
C GLN A 336 15.77 -18.59 -2.54
N PRO A 337 16.49 -18.40 -1.43
CA PRO A 337 17.78 -19.02 -1.20
C PRO A 337 17.64 -20.53 -0.99
N GLU A 338 18.73 -21.28 -1.27
CA GLU A 338 18.72 -22.74 -1.22
C GLU A 338 18.29 -23.33 0.13
N TYR A 339 18.58 -22.65 1.25
CA TYR A 339 18.19 -23.16 2.56
C TYR A 339 16.67 -23.20 2.78
N ALA A 340 15.89 -22.43 1.99
CA ALA A 340 14.43 -22.47 2.06
C ALA A 340 13.85 -23.84 1.68
N LYS A 341 14.58 -24.62 0.90
CA LYS A 341 14.19 -25.98 0.46
C LYS A 341 14.53 -27.07 1.50
N LEU A 342 15.34 -26.73 2.51
CA LEU A 342 15.76 -27.66 3.54
C LEU A 342 14.67 -27.86 4.60
N ASP A 343 14.58 -29.05 5.15
CA ASP A 343 13.78 -29.30 6.34
C ASP A 343 14.36 -28.56 7.58
N ARG A 344 13.57 -28.42 8.62
CA ARG A 344 13.97 -27.65 9.81
C ARG A 344 15.21 -28.20 10.49
N LYS A 345 15.43 -29.52 10.50
CA LYS A 345 16.61 -30.15 11.10
C LYS A 345 17.87 -29.75 10.32
N ALA A 346 17.85 -29.85 9.00
CA ALA A 346 18.95 -29.46 8.13
C ALA A 346 19.24 -27.96 8.21
N GLN A 347 18.20 -27.11 8.30
CA GLN A 347 18.34 -25.67 8.55
C GLN A 347 19.10 -25.41 9.86
N ILE A 348 18.72 -26.07 10.96
CA ILE A 348 19.35 -25.89 12.27
C ILE A 348 20.84 -26.30 12.23
N GLU A 349 21.16 -27.43 11.61
CA GLU A 349 22.56 -27.87 11.50
C GLU A 349 23.40 -26.92 10.64
N ARG A 350 22.85 -26.42 9.52
CA ARG A 350 23.50 -25.39 8.70
C ARG A 350 23.73 -24.09 9.51
N ALA A 351 22.71 -23.62 10.25
CA ALA A 351 22.84 -22.42 11.06
C ALA A 351 23.95 -22.54 12.12
N LYS A 352 24.07 -23.69 12.80
CA LYS A 352 25.13 -23.96 13.76
C LYS A 352 26.52 -23.97 13.11
N ALA A 353 26.65 -24.62 11.96
CA ALA A 353 27.92 -24.66 11.24
C ALA A 353 28.39 -23.25 10.84
N LEU A 354 27.50 -22.45 10.23
CA LEU A 354 27.78 -21.07 9.85
C LEU A 354 28.12 -20.17 11.05
N TYR A 355 27.44 -20.37 12.20
CA TYR A 355 27.72 -19.63 13.42
C TYR A 355 29.11 -19.91 13.96
N ALA A 356 29.52 -21.17 13.92
CA ALA A 356 30.89 -21.57 14.30
C ALA A 356 31.93 -20.99 13.32
N GLU A 357 31.68 -21.05 12.02
CA GLU A 357 32.56 -20.47 11.01
C GLU A 357 32.64 -18.93 11.11
N ALA A 358 31.58 -18.29 11.65
CA ALA A 358 31.56 -16.85 11.93
C ALA A 358 32.36 -16.46 13.18
N GLY A 359 32.93 -17.44 13.92
CA GLY A 359 33.80 -17.24 15.08
C GLY A 359 33.08 -17.22 16.45
N TYR A 360 31.87 -17.78 16.53
CA TYR A 360 31.04 -17.82 17.73
C TYR A 360 30.76 -19.26 18.15
N SER A 361 30.54 -19.44 19.46
CA SER A 361 30.21 -20.75 20.07
C SER A 361 29.37 -20.54 21.34
N LYS A 362 29.05 -21.63 22.05
CA LYS A 362 28.40 -21.55 23.37
C LYS A 362 29.31 -20.92 24.43
N GLU A 363 30.64 -21.12 24.33
CA GLU A 363 31.65 -20.56 25.22
C GLU A 363 31.98 -19.10 24.85
N LYS A 364 31.74 -18.72 23.61
CA LYS A 364 31.92 -17.37 23.09
C LYS A 364 30.64 -16.92 22.34
N PRO A 365 29.54 -16.69 23.07
CA PRO A 365 28.27 -16.34 22.44
C PRO A 365 28.30 -14.94 21.82
N LEU A 366 27.54 -14.77 20.73
CA LEU A 366 27.21 -13.45 20.21
C LEU A 366 26.35 -12.71 21.23
N LYS A 367 26.70 -11.46 21.50
CA LYS A 367 25.83 -10.50 22.20
C LYS A 367 25.32 -9.48 21.17
N ILE A 368 24.01 -9.29 21.06
CA ILE A 368 23.42 -8.43 20.05
C ILE A 368 22.12 -7.79 20.56
N SER A 369 21.92 -6.53 20.23
CA SER A 369 20.64 -5.85 20.44
C SER A 369 19.66 -6.15 19.31
N LEU A 370 18.39 -6.39 19.66
CA LEU A 370 17.29 -6.54 18.72
C LEU A 370 16.23 -5.47 19.02
N THR A 371 16.21 -4.43 18.20
CA THR A 371 15.39 -3.24 18.39
C THR A 371 14.06 -3.35 17.65
N TYR A 372 12.98 -2.89 18.30
CA TYR A 372 11.64 -2.84 17.71
C TYR A 372 10.87 -1.62 18.20
N ASN A 373 9.97 -1.11 17.37
CA ASN A 373 9.06 -0.04 17.76
C ASN A 373 7.96 -0.56 18.67
N THR A 374 7.48 0.31 19.56
CA THR A 374 6.46 -0.03 20.57
C THR A 374 5.21 -0.61 19.92
N SER A 375 4.97 -1.88 20.18
CA SER A 375 3.81 -2.66 19.77
C SER A 375 3.84 -4.02 20.48
N GLU A 376 2.73 -4.45 21.05
CA GLU A 376 2.64 -5.78 21.69
C GLU A 376 2.81 -6.92 20.66
N ALA A 377 2.34 -6.73 19.43
CA ALA A 377 2.54 -7.71 18.37
C ALA A 377 4.02 -7.86 18.01
N HIS A 378 4.74 -6.75 17.85
CA HIS A 378 6.17 -6.78 17.57
C HIS A 378 6.96 -7.40 18.74
N LYS A 379 6.64 -7.02 19.98
CA LYS A 379 7.26 -7.59 21.18
C LYS A 379 7.15 -9.12 21.22
N LYS A 380 5.95 -9.67 20.97
CA LYS A 380 5.74 -11.14 20.94
C LYS A 380 6.66 -11.80 19.89
N ILE A 381 6.79 -11.22 18.70
CA ILE A 381 7.67 -11.75 17.65
C ILE A 381 9.14 -11.65 18.05
N MET A 382 9.60 -10.51 18.60
CA MET A 382 10.99 -10.33 18.99
C MET A 382 11.40 -11.26 20.14
N VAL A 383 10.52 -11.48 21.12
CA VAL A 383 10.72 -12.46 22.19
C VAL A 383 10.89 -13.87 21.63
N ALA A 384 10.05 -14.26 20.66
CA ALA A 384 10.15 -15.56 20.02
C ALA A 384 11.47 -15.72 19.24
N ILE A 385 11.90 -14.70 18.48
CA ILE A 385 13.17 -14.72 17.74
C ILE A 385 14.36 -14.81 18.69
N ALA A 386 14.40 -14.02 19.76
CA ALA A 386 15.45 -14.07 20.77
C ALA A 386 15.55 -15.49 21.41
N ALA A 387 14.40 -16.11 21.70
CA ALA A 387 14.35 -17.48 22.22
C ALA A 387 14.89 -18.50 21.19
N MET A 388 14.55 -18.38 19.91
CA MET A 388 15.05 -19.24 18.82
C MET A 388 16.56 -19.09 18.66
N TRP A 389 17.08 -17.87 18.63
CA TRP A 389 18.51 -17.58 18.55
C TRP A 389 19.28 -18.17 19.74
N LYS A 390 18.74 -18.02 20.96
CA LYS A 390 19.32 -18.62 22.16
C LYS A 390 19.32 -20.13 22.08
N GLN A 391 18.21 -20.74 21.70
CA GLN A 391 18.05 -22.21 21.67
C GLN A 391 18.95 -22.86 20.62
N VAL A 392 19.00 -22.26 19.39
CA VAL A 392 19.70 -22.85 18.23
C VAL A 392 21.21 -22.55 18.29
N LEU A 393 21.59 -21.30 18.59
CA LEU A 393 22.94 -20.76 18.43
C LEU A 393 23.60 -20.36 19.77
N GLY A 394 22.84 -20.20 20.84
CA GLY A 394 23.36 -19.70 22.11
C GLY A 394 23.52 -18.18 22.19
N VAL A 395 22.92 -17.43 21.25
CA VAL A 395 23.00 -15.96 21.20
C VAL A 395 22.39 -15.32 22.45
N GLU A 396 23.06 -14.32 22.99
CA GLU A 396 22.55 -13.44 24.05
C GLU A 396 21.93 -12.19 23.41
N THR A 397 20.60 -12.11 23.41
CA THR A 397 19.87 -11.02 22.75
C THR A 397 19.34 -10.04 23.78
N GLU A 398 19.68 -8.76 23.64
CA GLU A 398 19.04 -7.65 24.34
C GLU A 398 17.86 -7.14 23.53
N LEU A 399 16.65 -7.18 24.09
CA LEU A 399 15.45 -6.65 23.45
C LEU A 399 15.29 -5.16 23.77
N VAL A 400 15.35 -4.31 22.75
CA VAL A 400 15.28 -2.85 22.89
C VAL A 400 13.97 -2.33 22.30
N ASN A 401 13.06 -1.88 23.18
CA ASN A 401 11.83 -1.21 22.75
C ASN A 401 12.08 0.30 22.58
N GLN A 402 11.64 0.87 21.45
CA GLN A 402 11.74 2.30 21.19
C GLN A 402 10.42 2.87 20.65
N GLU A 403 10.14 4.12 21.00
CA GLU A 403 9.10 4.87 20.30
C GLU A 403 9.50 5.06 18.82
N TRP A 404 8.52 5.09 17.91
CA TRP A 404 8.78 5.03 16.47
C TRP A 404 9.70 6.15 15.95
N LYS A 405 9.47 7.40 16.37
CA LYS A 405 10.31 8.54 15.94
C LYS A 405 11.75 8.43 16.43
N VAL A 406 11.93 7.90 17.66
CA VAL A 406 13.26 7.63 18.23
C VAL A 406 13.96 6.54 17.42
N MET A 407 13.25 5.48 17.07
CA MET A 407 13.80 4.39 16.24
C MET A 407 14.20 4.89 14.85
N LEU A 408 13.39 5.73 14.20
CA LEU A 408 13.73 6.36 12.90
C LEU A 408 15.00 7.21 12.99
N SER A 409 15.15 8.00 14.04
CA SER A 409 16.38 8.78 14.28
C SER A 409 17.61 7.87 14.42
N ASN A 410 17.47 6.77 15.17
CA ASN A 410 18.56 5.80 15.36
C ASN A 410 18.91 5.05 14.05
N PHE A 411 17.94 4.77 13.19
CA PHE A 411 18.19 4.23 11.84
C PHE A 411 19.06 5.17 11.01
N THR A 412 18.71 6.45 10.97
CA THR A 412 19.45 7.45 10.22
C THR A 412 20.90 7.57 10.72
N GLN A 413 21.09 7.54 12.03
CA GLN A 413 22.41 7.61 12.68
C GLN A 413 23.19 6.27 12.62
N GLY A 414 22.54 5.18 12.22
CA GLY A 414 23.13 3.83 12.20
C GLY A 414 23.44 3.28 13.60
N ASN A 415 22.66 3.65 14.62
CA ASN A 415 22.88 3.25 16.02
C ASN A 415 22.18 1.94 16.42
N ILE A 416 21.62 1.21 15.45
CA ILE A 416 20.89 -0.05 15.66
C ILE A 416 21.68 -1.20 15.03
N GLU A 417 21.76 -2.36 15.68
CA GLU A 417 22.45 -3.57 15.18
C GLU A 417 21.49 -4.45 14.39
N ALA A 418 20.60 -5.17 15.09
CA ALA A 418 19.50 -5.90 14.49
C ALA A 418 18.17 -5.23 14.83
N TYR A 419 17.22 -5.23 13.92
CA TYR A 419 16.00 -4.46 14.11
C TYR A 419 14.81 -5.04 13.36
N ARG A 420 13.64 -4.81 13.89
CA ARG A 420 12.38 -5.06 13.23
C ARG A 420 12.16 -4.02 12.14
N TYR A 421 11.79 -4.47 10.94
CA TYR A 421 11.29 -3.59 9.89
C TYR A 421 10.27 -4.33 9.00
N GLY A 422 9.74 -3.63 8.02
CA GLY A 422 8.85 -4.16 7.01
C GLY A 422 8.60 -3.12 5.94
N TRP A 423 8.16 -3.55 4.77
CA TRP A 423 7.81 -2.67 3.67
C TRP A 423 6.46 -3.07 3.10
N ILE A 424 5.63 -2.09 2.83
CA ILE A 424 4.42 -2.22 2.04
C ILE A 424 4.71 -1.54 0.72
N GLY A 425 4.49 -2.25 -0.39
CA GLY A 425 4.75 -1.71 -1.72
C GLY A 425 3.80 -0.57 -2.05
N ASP A 426 4.37 0.55 -2.51
CA ASP A 426 3.60 1.73 -2.90
C ASP A 426 2.90 1.54 -4.25
N TYR A 427 3.39 0.60 -5.06
CA TYR A 427 2.85 0.20 -6.35
C TYR A 427 3.12 -1.28 -6.62
N ASN A 428 2.34 -1.90 -7.53
CA ASN A 428 2.40 -3.35 -7.74
C ASN A 428 3.51 -3.75 -8.73
N ASP A 429 4.76 -3.52 -8.32
CA ASP A 429 5.96 -3.89 -9.09
C ASP A 429 7.11 -4.29 -8.14
N PRO A 430 8.00 -5.25 -8.51
CA PRO A 430 9.12 -5.65 -7.65
C PRO A 430 10.06 -4.51 -7.27
N TYR A 431 10.15 -3.49 -8.10
CA TYR A 431 11.08 -2.38 -7.91
C TYR A 431 10.85 -1.65 -6.57
N THR A 432 9.58 -1.48 -6.12
CA THR A 432 9.25 -0.83 -4.85
C THR A 432 9.90 -1.50 -3.63
N PHE A 433 10.20 -2.80 -3.69
CA PHE A 433 10.88 -3.54 -2.63
C PHE A 433 12.40 -3.43 -2.74
N LEU A 434 12.89 -3.43 -3.96
CA LEU A 434 14.32 -3.44 -4.25
C LEU A 434 14.96 -2.05 -4.06
N GLU A 435 14.28 -0.98 -4.45
CA GLU A 435 14.79 0.39 -4.29
C GLU A 435 15.10 0.77 -2.84
N VAL A 436 14.46 0.10 -1.86
CA VAL A 436 14.74 0.28 -0.42
C VAL A 436 16.22 0.02 -0.09
N PHE A 437 16.86 -0.90 -0.79
CA PHE A 437 18.24 -1.32 -0.55
C PHE A 437 19.29 -0.64 -1.45
N GLN A 438 18.87 0.28 -2.33
CA GLN A 438 19.81 1.05 -3.15
C GLN A 438 20.76 1.90 -2.30
N LYS A 439 21.97 2.07 -2.79
CA LYS A 439 22.95 2.97 -2.19
C LYS A 439 22.42 4.41 -2.21
N GLY A 440 22.39 5.05 -1.05
CA GLY A 440 21.84 6.40 -0.93
C GLY A 440 20.33 6.46 -0.68
N SER A 441 19.58 5.35 -0.76
CA SER A 441 18.18 5.32 -0.35
C SER A 441 18.04 5.67 1.13
N ALA A 442 17.17 6.61 1.45
CA ALA A 442 16.87 7.01 2.83
C ALA A 442 16.30 5.84 3.66
N MET A 443 15.70 4.84 2.99
CA MET A 443 15.12 3.65 3.62
C MET A 443 16.12 2.49 3.78
N ASN A 444 17.34 2.62 3.26
CA ASN A 444 18.38 1.59 3.40
C ASN A 444 19.01 1.60 4.81
N TYR A 445 18.24 1.19 5.79
CA TYR A 445 18.69 1.13 7.19
C TYR A 445 19.69 -0.01 7.44
N SER A 446 19.72 -1.02 6.57
CA SER A 446 20.72 -2.09 6.63
C SER A 446 22.13 -1.62 6.27
N LYS A 447 22.27 -0.46 5.63
CA LYS A 447 23.53 0.04 5.07
C LYS A 447 24.17 -0.91 4.06
N PHE A 448 23.35 -1.79 3.43
CA PHE A 448 23.78 -2.59 2.30
C PHE A 448 24.30 -1.68 1.18
N SER A 449 25.42 -2.03 0.58
CA SER A 449 26.05 -1.21 -0.46
C SER A 449 26.70 -2.10 -1.51
N SER A 450 26.19 -2.04 -2.73
CA SER A 450 26.70 -2.80 -3.88
C SER A 450 26.49 -2.01 -5.16
N ASP A 451 27.58 -1.58 -5.79
CA ASP A 451 27.51 -0.87 -7.08
C ASP A 451 26.94 -1.78 -8.19
N ALA A 452 27.17 -3.10 -8.10
CA ALA A 452 26.60 -4.08 -9.03
C ALA A 452 25.07 -4.19 -8.87
N TYR A 453 24.57 -4.10 -7.63
CA TYR A 453 23.13 -4.07 -7.33
C TYR A 453 22.47 -2.84 -7.96
N ASP A 454 23.03 -1.66 -7.71
CA ASP A 454 22.49 -0.40 -8.23
C ASP A 454 22.54 -0.38 -9.77
N ALA A 455 23.62 -0.89 -10.37
CA ALA A 455 23.73 -1.04 -11.82
C ALA A 455 22.64 -1.98 -12.38
N LYS A 456 22.35 -3.08 -11.68
CA LYS A 456 21.30 -4.04 -12.07
C LYS A 456 19.91 -3.43 -12.03
N LEU A 457 19.60 -2.65 -10.98
CA LEU A 457 18.33 -1.92 -10.88
C LEU A 457 18.20 -0.85 -11.96
N LYS A 458 19.28 -0.14 -12.25
CA LYS A 458 19.31 0.84 -13.35
C LYS A 458 19.08 0.17 -14.72
N GLU A 459 19.69 -1.00 -14.96
CA GLU A 459 19.47 -1.79 -16.17
C GLU A 459 18.01 -2.23 -16.28
N ALA A 460 17.43 -2.75 -15.18
CA ALA A 460 16.03 -3.13 -15.12
C ALA A 460 15.08 -1.96 -15.40
N SER A 461 15.38 -0.76 -14.88
CA SER A 461 14.56 0.44 -15.12
C SER A 461 14.60 0.89 -16.59
N ALA A 462 15.68 0.60 -17.32
CA ALA A 462 15.81 0.91 -18.73
C ALA A 462 15.23 -0.17 -19.66
N THR A 463 14.84 -1.33 -19.14
CA THR A 463 14.37 -2.49 -19.91
C THR A 463 12.86 -2.48 -20.03
N GLN A 464 12.32 -2.35 -21.25
CA GLN A 464 10.88 -2.32 -21.52
C GLN A 464 10.25 -3.72 -21.60
N ASP A 465 11.00 -4.74 -22.06
CA ASP A 465 10.52 -6.12 -22.07
C ASP A 465 10.32 -6.61 -20.62
N LEU A 466 9.09 -6.86 -20.25
CA LEU A 466 8.70 -7.20 -18.88
C LEU A 466 9.33 -8.52 -18.39
N ALA A 467 9.51 -9.51 -19.29
CA ALA A 467 10.12 -10.79 -18.90
C ALA A 467 11.63 -10.65 -18.68
N ALA A 468 12.33 -9.93 -19.54
CA ALA A 468 13.74 -9.62 -19.37
C ALA A 468 13.95 -8.76 -18.10
N ARG A 469 13.11 -7.77 -17.89
CA ARG A 469 13.11 -6.92 -16.68
C ARG A 469 12.88 -7.73 -15.40
N ALA A 470 11.90 -8.63 -15.39
CA ALA A 470 11.63 -9.49 -14.22
C ALA A 470 12.86 -10.34 -13.84
N LYS A 471 13.61 -10.82 -14.84
CA LYS A 471 14.86 -11.55 -14.60
C LYS A 471 15.95 -10.67 -14.00
N LEU A 472 16.12 -9.43 -14.48
CA LEU A 472 17.07 -8.47 -13.93
C LEU A 472 16.74 -8.12 -12.48
N LEU A 473 15.45 -7.91 -12.17
CA LEU A 473 14.99 -7.64 -10.81
C LEU A 473 15.18 -8.86 -9.90
N GLN A 474 14.96 -10.09 -10.40
CA GLN A 474 15.26 -11.32 -9.65
C GLN A 474 16.75 -11.46 -9.34
N GLU A 475 17.63 -11.13 -10.32
CA GLU A 475 19.07 -11.14 -10.11
C GLU A 475 19.49 -10.11 -9.04
N ALA A 476 18.88 -8.92 -9.04
CA ALA A 476 19.08 -7.92 -7.98
C ALA A 476 18.57 -8.42 -6.63
N GLU A 477 17.35 -9.00 -6.58
CA GLU A 477 16.79 -9.60 -5.36
C GLU A 477 17.75 -10.65 -4.77
N LYS A 478 18.27 -11.54 -5.63
CA LYS A 478 19.26 -12.55 -5.24
C LYS A 478 20.48 -11.92 -4.55
N MET A 479 21.01 -10.81 -5.06
CA MET A 479 22.19 -10.17 -4.51
C MET A 479 21.97 -9.70 -3.06
N VAL A 480 20.86 -9.04 -2.76
CA VAL A 480 20.59 -8.51 -1.41
C VAL A 480 20.14 -9.61 -0.45
N VAL A 481 19.42 -10.62 -0.93
CA VAL A 481 18.98 -11.77 -0.13
C VAL A 481 20.15 -12.65 0.25
N ASP A 482 21.08 -12.96 -0.68
CA ASP A 482 22.26 -13.79 -0.43
C ASP A 482 23.37 -13.05 0.36
N ASP A 483 23.33 -11.72 0.42
CA ASP A 483 24.13 -10.94 1.36
C ASP A 483 23.60 -11.04 2.80
N TYR A 484 22.36 -11.48 2.95
CA TYR A 484 21.69 -11.49 4.26
C TYR A 484 21.70 -10.12 4.95
N ALA A 485 21.51 -9.04 4.18
CA ALA A 485 21.34 -7.70 4.73
C ALA A 485 20.09 -7.61 5.65
N PHE A 486 19.21 -8.59 5.50
CA PHE A 486 18.00 -8.78 6.32
C PHE A 486 17.63 -10.26 6.37
N ALA A 487 16.80 -10.63 7.36
CA ALA A 487 16.18 -11.94 7.49
C ALA A 487 14.67 -11.80 7.21
N PRO A 488 14.15 -12.21 6.05
CA PRO A 488 12.72 -12.21 5.77
C PRO A 488 11.99 -13.12 6.78
N LEU A 489 10.80 -12.72 7.24
CA LEU A 489 10.00 -13.54 8.16
C LEU A 489 8.71 -14.03 7.51
N TYR A 490 7.88 -13.12 7.03
CA TYR A 490 6.63 -13.46 6.35
C TYR A 490 6.19 -12.35 5.41
N TYR A 491 5.44 -12.72 4.39
CA TYR A 491 4.66 -11.79 3.59
C TYR A 491 3.34 -11.51 4.29
N TYR A 492 2.95 -10.25 4.29
CA TYR A 492 1.70 -9.82 4.90
C TYR A 492 0.48 -10.39 4.18
N VAL A 493 -0.60 -10.49 4.92
CA VAL A 493 -1.96 -10.70 4.42
C VAL A 493 -2.87 -9.62 4.98
N THR A 494 -3.91 -9.28 4.24
CA THR A 494 -5.04 -8.52 4.79
C THR A 494 -5.99 -9.48 5.49
N VAL A 495 -6.63 -9.03 6.56
CA VAL A 495 -7.60 -9.82 7.34
C VAL A 495 -8.83 -8.96 7.51
N ARG A 496 -9.91 -9.28 6.80
CA ARG A 496 -11.09 -8.43 6.64
C ARG A 496 -12.37 -9.19 6.91
N LEU A 497 -13.39 -8.48 7.36
CA LEU A 497 -14.76 -8.98 7.41
C LEU A 497 -15.65 -8.14 6.50
N LEU A 498 -16.47 -8.79 5.70
CA LEU A 498 -17.47 -8.18 4.85
C LEU A 498 -18.80 -8.94 5.00
N LYS A 499 -19.90 -8.21 5.23
CA LYS A 499 -21.24 -8.80 5.31
C LYS A 499 -21.62 -9.50 4.02
N PRO A 500 -22.28 -10.69 4.07
CA PRO A 500 -22.44 -11.57 2.92
C PRO A 500 -23.38 -11.03 1.83
N GLN A 501 -24.23 -10.04 2.14
CA GLN A 501 -25.07 -9.36 1.14
C GLN A 501 -24.27 -8.47 0.16
N PHE A 502 -23.04 -8.05 0.53
CA PHE A 502 -22.19 -7.27 -0.36
C PHE A 502 -21.34 -8.22 -1.21
N LYS A 503 -21.54 -8.15 -2.51
CA LYS A 503 -20.79 -8.91 -3.54
C LYS A 503 -19.86 -7.97 -4.32
N GLY A 504 -19.04 -8.53 -5.20
CA GLY A 504 -18.07 -7.76 -6.00
C GLY A 504 -16.72 -7.51 -5.31
N TYR A 505 -16.56 -8.00 -4.06
CA TYR A 505 -15.25 -8.02 -3.41
C TYR A 505 -14.29 -8.94 -4.16
N ALA A 506 -13.05 -8.50 -4.35
CA ALA A 506 -11.98 -9.33 -4.85
C ALA A 506 -10.69 -9.07 -4.05
N ALA A 507 -9.86 -10.11 -3.94
CA ALA A 507 -8.52 -9.97 -3.34
C ALA A 507 -7.69 -8.98 -4.15
N ASN A 508 -7.22 -7.92 -3.49
CA ASN A 508 -6.38 -6.89 -4.10
C ASN A 508 -5.05 -6.79 -3.35
N PRO A 509 -3.93 -7.10 -4.00
CA PRO A 509 -2.63 -7.07 -3.32
C PRO A 509 -2.23 -5.70 -2.78
N THR A 510 -2.73 -4.58 -3.35
CA THR A 510 -2.50 -3.24 -2.80
C THR A 510 -3.35 -2.94 -1.55
N GLY A 511 -4.29 -3.83 -1.22
CA GLY A 511 -5.17 -3.67 -0.08
C GLY A 511 -6.30 -2.67 -0.27
N THR A 512 -6.45 -2.06 -1.42
CA THR A 512 -7.50 -1.07 -1.70
C THR A 512 -8.85 -1.74 -1.92
N LEU A 513 -9.89 -1.25 -1.23
CA LEU A 513 -11.28 -1.59 -1.49
C LEU A 513 -12.00 -0.34 -2.02
N ARG A 514 -12.44 -0.39 -3.27
CA ARG A 514 -13.26 0.66 -3.90
C ARG A 514 -14.72 0.25 -3.84
N THR A 515 -15.56 1.08 -3.22
CA THR A 515 -16.98 0.79 -3.01
C THR A 515 -17.76 0.66 -4.32
N GLN A 516 -17.32 1.33 -5.38
CA GLN A 516 -17.96 1.30 -6.71
C GLN A 516 -18.11 -0.11 -7.31
N TYR A 517 -17.31 -1.09 -6.87
CA TYR A 517 -17.38 -2.47 -7.36
C TYR A 517 -18.28 -3.36 -6.51
N LEU A 518 -18.73 -2.85 -5.35
CA LEU A 518 -19.67 -3.59 -4.51
C LEU A 518 -21.11 -3.45 -5.02
N HIS A 519 -21.88 -4.51 -4.85
CA HIS A 519 -23.32 -4.52 -5.08
C HIS A 519 -24.01 -5.39 -4.03
N ILE A 520 -25.29 -5.16 -3.81
CA ILE A 520 -26.10 -5.96 -2.90
C ILE A 520 -26.85 -7.00 -3.73
N GLU A 521 -26.66 -8.27 -3.34
CA GLU A 521 -27.54 -9.36 -3.79
C GLU A 521 -28.54 -9.67 -2.68
N PRO A 522 -29.84 -9.81 -3.03
CA PRO A 522 -30.89 -10.09 -2.06
C PRO A 522 -30.71 -11.42 -1.34
#